data_84654edde303d009f0641321bbd0f2d3
#
_entry.id   84654edde303d009f0641321bbd0f2d3
#
_cell.length_a   1.000
_cell.length_b   1.000
_cell.length_c   1.000
_cell.angle_alpha   90.00
_cell.angle_beta   90.00
_cell.angle_gamma   90.00
#
_symmetry.space_group_name_H-M   'P 1'
#
loop_
_entity.id
_entity.type
_entity.pdbx_description
1 polymer ?
#
loop_
_entity_poly.entity_id
_entity_poly.type
_entity_poly.pdbx_seq_one_letter_code
_entity_poly.pdbx_strand_id
1 'polypeptide(L)'
;MKISICIPQYNRINYLLKSLTIIEQQTYANIEIVISDDCSTDETEIKIIELAKTYKYPIIFSKNEKNEGYDRNYRKCIELATGEYAFLIGNDDSTYGESGIAFLVNFLEQNNYPDVGFCNMIEERTNNTYVQRASATKVLGNGADIATKYYSCFSFVGGLIYKKSVFDKFNTDKYDGSIYAQMYLGMLMIASGSSLFSIKEPLVLKDLLLEGKFRNSYRDRIARKWKDYKVVDGGLPSVMNVLINALSDAGSLTQKRIIYIFKRMYSVTYPHWIIDYKENKAVPEAIGLIVGMNPARNKNFGLLVWYNKASIYLIYGLGSFAALITPVFLFKKIKKNLYQYFKK
;
A
#
# COMPACT_ATOMS: atom_id res chain seq x y z
N MET A 1 19.65 -17.02 2.68
CA MET A 1 18.54 -16.48 1.88
C MET A 1 18.92 -15.11 1.34
N LYS A 2 18.62 -14.80 0.09
CA LYS A 2 18.87 -13.48 -0.51
C LYS A 2 17.61 -12.62 -0.45
N ILE A 3 17.74 -11.37 0.01
CA ILE A 3 16.65 -10.39 0.06
C ILE A 3 16.89 -9.31 -0.98
N SER A 4 15.91 -9.07 -1.84
CA SER A 4 15.90 -7.95 -2.79
C SER A 4 15.13 -6.78 -2.18
N ILE A 5 15.81 -5.68 -1.88
CA ILE A 5 15.15 -4.43 -1.49
C ILE A 5 14.72 -3.73 -2.78
N CYS A 6 13.41 -3.71 -3.04
CA CYS A 6 12.82 -3.22 -4.27
C CYS A 6 12.30 -1.79 -4.10
N ILE A 7 12.80 -0.86 -4.92
CA ILE A 7 12.51 0.57 -4.88
C ILE A 7 11.97 1.03 -6.24
N PRO A 8 10.66 1.09 -6.45
CA PRO A 8 10.08 1.73 -7.64
C PRO A 8 10.38 3.24 -7.60
N GLN A 9 11.16 3.71 -8.58
CA GLN A 9 11.68 5.09 -8.65
C GLN A 9 10.97 5.91 -9.72
N TYR A 10 10.73 7.18 -9.44
CA TYR A 10 10.37 8.20 -10.40
C TYR A 10 10.66 9.58 -9.84
N ASN A 11 11.62 10.31 -10.44
CA ASN A 11 12.06 11.64 -10.00
C ASN A 11 12.22 11.69 -8.47
N ARG A 12 13.15 12.18 -7.82
CA ARG A 12 13.42 12.21 -6.37
C ARG A 12 14.75 11.55 -6.02
N ILE A 13 15.74 11.74 -6.89
CA ILE A 13 17.06 11.18 -6.67
C ILE A 13 17.64 11.49 -5.29
N ASN A 14 17.42 12.68 -4.73
CA ASN A 14 17.97 13.06 -3.43
C ASN A 14 17.38 12.23 -2.27
N TYR A 15 16.10 11.86 -2.33
CA TYR A 15 15.48 10.93 -1.37
C TYR A 15 16.03 9.53 -1.53
N LEU A 16 16.16 9.07 -2.76
CA LEU A 16 16.72 7.75 -3.08
C LEU A 16 18.16 7.62 -2.57
N LEU A 17 19.01 8.62 -2.78
CA LEU A 17 20.40 8.62 -2.26
C LEU A 17 20.43 8.56 -0.73
N LYS A 18 19.59 9.35 -0.04
CA LYS A 18 19.46 9.26 1.41
C LYS A 18 18.99 7.89 1.85
N SER A 19 17.99 7.32 1.17
CA SER A 19 17.51 5.96 1.43
C SER A 19 18.64 4.94 1.33
N LEU A 20 19.41 4.99 0.24
CA LEU A 20 20.54 4.07 0.02
C LEU A 20 21.62 4.20 1.09
N THR A 21 21.96 5.41 1.53
CA THR A 21 22.91 5.63 2.65
C THR A 21 22.44 4.94 3.93
N ILE A 22 21.13 4.93 4.22
CA ILE A 22 20.58 4.25 5.40
C ILE A 22 20.57 2.73 5.20
N ILE A 23 20.19 2.25 4.01
CA ILE A 23 20.17 0.80 3.70
C ILE A 23 21.59 0.21 3.78
N GLU A 24 22.62 0.96 3.43
CA GLU A 24 24.01 0.51 3.50
C GLU A 24 24.46 0.09 4.91
N GLN A 25 23.79 0.61 5.95
CA GLN A 25 24.06 0.27 7.36
C GLN A 25 23.50 -1.09 7.79
N GLN A 26 22.74 -1.79 6.93
CA GLN A 26 22.22 -3.11 7.28
C GLN A 26 23.32 -4.10 7.61
N THR A 27 23.12 -4.87 8.68
CA THR A 27 24.06 -5.90 9.14
C THR A 27 23.93 -7.22 8.38
N TYR A 28 22.79 -7.48 7.75
CA TYR A 28 22.59 -8.67 6.92
C TYR A 28 23.34 -8.52 5.60
N ALA A 29 24.19 -9.48 5.25
CA ALA A 29 25.08 -9.34 4.12
C ALA A 29 24.47 -9.73 2.78
N ASN A 30 23.51 -10.67 2.74
CA ASN A 30 22.98 -11.20 1.48
C ASN A 30 21.78 -10.38 0.98
N ILE A 31 22.03 -9.13 0.64
CA ILE A 31 21.07 -8.14 0.12
C ILE A 31 21.47 -7.80 -1.32
N GLU A 32 20.49 -7.52 -2.14
CA GLU A 32 20.62 -6.73 -3.37
C GLU A 32 19.60 -5.57 -3.35
N ILE A 33 19.94 -4.50 -4.06
CA ILE A 33 19.05 -3.37 -4.27
C ILE A 33 18.52 -3.43 -5.70
N VAL A 34 17.21 -3.37 -5.84
CA VAL A 34 16.55 -3.35 -7.15
C VAL A 34 15.85 -2.02 -7.34
N ILE A 35 16.25 -1.27 -8.35
CA ILE A 35 15.68 0.04 -8.67
C ILE A 35 15.07 -0.02 -10.07
N SER A 36 13.76 0.10 -10.16
CA SER A 36 13.03 0.26 -11.42
C SER A 36 12.66 1.73 -11.59
N ASP A 37 13.32 2.40 -12.52
CA ASP A 37 13.14 3.82 -12.80
C ASP A 37 12.10 4.05 -13.90
N ASP A 38 11.01 4.73 -13.56
CA ASP A 38 9.87 4.98 -14.47
C ASP A 38 10.12 6.18 -15.40
N CYS A 39 11.27 6.17 -16.09
CA CYS A 39 11.70 7.24 -16.99
C CYS A 39 11.87 8.59 -16.27
N SER A 40 12.66 8.61 -15.19
CA SER A 40 12.97 9.87 -14.48
C SER A 40 13.68 10.87 -15.40
N THR A 41 13.37 12.14 -15.17
CA THR A 41 13.95 13.30 -15.87
C THR A 41 14.97 14.06 -15.05
N ASP A 42 15.17 13.62 -13.79
CA ASP A 42 16.24 14.12 -12.92
C ASP A 42 17.54 13.31 -13.12
N GLU A 43 18.52 13.53 -12.28
CA GLU A 43 19.84 12.87 -12.38
C GLU A 43 19.83 11.41 -11.86
N THR A 44 18.66 10.75 -11.74
CA THR A 44 18.54 9.41 -11.16
C THR A 44 19.48 8.41 -11.84
N GLU A 45 19.41 8.31 -13.16
CA GLU A 45 20.21 7.32 -13.92
C GLU A 45 21.71 7.51 -13.71
N ILE A 46 22.19 8.75 -13.90
CA ILE A 46 23.62 9.07 -13.79
C ILE A 46 24.15 8.75 -12.39
N LYS A 47 23.45 9.21 -11.36
CA LYS A 47 23.88 9.06 -9.96
C LYS A 47 23.82 7.61 -9.49
N ILE A 48 22.82 6.84 -9.93
CA ILE A 48 22.70 5.43 -9.51
C ILE A 48 23.75 4.57 -10.22
N ILE A 49 24.02 4.79 -11.50
CA ILE A 49 25.09 4.06 -12.22
C ILE A 49 26.47 4.34 -11.60
N GLU A 50 26.72 5.58 -11.18
CA GLU A 50 27.96 5.93 -10.49
C GLU A 50 28.05 5.28 -9.10
N LEU A 51 27.02 5.40 -8.31
CA LEU A 51 26.96 4.82 -6.97
C LEU A 51 27.11 3.28 -7.00
N ALA A 52 26.53 2.61 -7.97
CA ALA A 52 26.58 1.16 -8.10
C ALA A 52 28.02 0.59 -8.20
N LYS A 53 29.01 1.39 -8.61
CA LYS A 53 30.41 0.97 -8.71
C LYS A 53 31.07 0.72 -7.36
N THR A 54 30.62 1.38 -6.30
CA THR A 54 31.26 1.37 -4.97
C THR A 54 30.29 1.02 -3.85
N TYR A 55 29.00 0.86 -4.15
CA TYR A 55 27.99 0.58 -3.13
C TYR A 55 28.18 -0.80 -2.50
N LYS A 56 27.94 -0.92 -1.20
CA LYS A 56 28.15 -2.16 -0.43
C LYS A 56 27.40 -3.37 -0.96
N TYR A 57 26.19 -3.16 -1.46
CA TYR A 57 25.35 -4.23 -2.01
C TYR A 57 25.22 -4.12 -3.52
N PRO A 58 25.07 -5.24 -4.25
CA PRO A 58 24.79 -5.18 -5.68
C PRO A 58 23.54 -4.34 -5.96
N ILE A 59 23.62 -3.43 -6.93
CA ILE A 59 22.48 -2.63 -7.41
C ILE A 59 22.09 -3.13 -8.80
N ILE A 60 20.84 -3.56 -8.94
CA ILE A 60 20.17 -3.82 -10.20
C ILE A 60 19.37 -2.56 -10.55
N PHE A 61 19.79 -1.84 -11.57
CA PHE A 61 19.12 -0.64 -12.06
C PHE A 61 18.54 -0.87 -13.45
N SER A 62 17.26 -0.54 -13.64
CA SER A 62 16.59 -0.58 -14.93
C SER A 62 15.73 0.66 -15.11
N LYS A 63 15.94 1.38 -16.22
CA LYS A 63 15.15 2.54 -16.63
C LYS A 63 14.14 2.15 -17.70
N ASN A 64 12.89 2.59 -17.55
CA ASN A 64 11.85 2.45 -18.57
C ASN A 64 12.09 3.43 -19.72
N GLU A 65 11.72 3.07 -20.92
CA GLU A 65 11.80 3.96 -22.10
C GLU A 65 10.82 5.14 -22.00
N LYS A 66 9.71 4.94 -21.30
CA LYS A 66 8.68 5.95 -21.01
C LYS A 66 8.13 5.75 -19.61
N ASN A 67 7.43 6.76 -19.09
CA ASN A 67 6.68 6.63 -17.85
C ASN A 67 5.47 5.69 -18.07
N GLU A 68 5.52 4.50 -17.49
CA GLU A 68 4.49 3.47 -17.59
C GLU A 68 3.49 3.51 -16.42
N GLY A 69 3.76 4.37 -15.43
CA GLY A 69 2.93 4.55 -14.26
C GLY A 69 3.28 3.63 -13.09
N TYR A 70 2.73 3.99 -11.93
CA TYR A 70 3.07 3.39 -10.65
C TYR A 70 2.91 1.86 -10.62
N ASP A 71 1.77 1.33 -11.06
CA ASP A 71 1.47 -0.10 -10.94
C ASP A 71 2.43 -0.97 -11.76
N ARG A 72 2.72 -0.55 -13.01
CA ARG A 72 3.67 -1.27 -13.88
C ARG A 72 5.08 -1.19 -13.32
N ASN A 73 5.50 0.00 -12.88
CA ASN A 73 6.83 0.19 -12.30
C ASN A 73 7.03 -0.60 -11.00
N TYR A 74 6.02 -0.66 -10.15
CA TYR A 74 5.98 -1.50 -8.95
C TYR A 74 6.17 -2.99 -9.29
N ARG A 75 5.42 -3.51 -10.26
CA ARG A 75 5.53 -4.91 -10.67
C ARG A 75 6.90 -5.20 -11.30
N LYS A 76 7.36 -4.34 -12.21
CA LYS A 76 8.67 -4.46 -12.87
C LYS A 76 9.81 -4.50 -11.84
N CYS A 77 9.74 -3.68 -10.81
CA CYS A 77 10.74 -3.68 -9.75
C CYS A 77 10.86 -5.05 -9.07
N ILE A 78 9.75 -5.73 -8.81
CA ILE A 78 9.76 -7.08 -8.25
C ILE A 78 10.16 -8.13 -9.31
N GLU A 79 9.76 -7.97 -10.56
CA GLU A 79 10.16 -8.85 -11.68
C GLU A 79 11.69 -8.93 -11.84
N LEU A 80 12.38 -7.79 -11.67
CA LEU A 80 13.84 -7.68 -11.76
C LEU A 80 14.58 -8.31 -10.56
N ALA A 81 13.91 -8.52 -9.45
CA ALA A 81 14.49 -9.08 -8.24
C ALA A 81 14.97 -10.53 -8.45
N THR A 82 16.15 -10.86 -7.92
CA THR A 82 16.74 -12.21 -8.00
C THR A 82 16.82 -12.92 -6.66
N GLY A 83 16.46 -12.22 -5.56
CA GLY A 83 16.38 -12.79 -4.22
C GLY A 83 15.16 -13.68 -4.03
N GLU A 84 15.18 -14.49 -2.97
CA GLU A 84 14.05 -15.36 -2.61
C GLU A 84 12.84 -14.56 -2.11
N TYR A 85 13.10 -13.37 -1.56
CA TYR A 85 12.05 -12.42 -1.15
C TYR A 85 12.32 -11.02 -1.66
N ALA A 86 11.28 -10.35 -2.13
CA ALA A 86 11.25 -8.94 -2.43
C ALA A 86 10.68 -8.17 -1.24
N PHE A 87 11.45 -7.21 -0.72
CA PHE A 87 11.05 -6.27 0.33
C PHE A 87 10.85 -4.89 -0.28
N LEU A 88 9.64 -4.40 -0.29
CA LEU A 88 9.26 -3.15 -0.97
C LEU A 88 9.49 -1.92 -0.08
N ILE A 89 10.11 -0.90 -0.64
CA ILE A 89 10.29 0.42 0.00
C ILE A 89 9.88 1.50 -1.00
N GLY A 90 9.20 2.55 -0.55
CA GLY A 90 8.95 3.75 -1.36
C GLY A 90 10.25 4.50 -1.66
N ASN A 91 10.30 5.26 -2.74
CA ASN A 91 11.50 6.03 -3.10
C ASN A 91 11.77 7.26 -2.20
N ASP A 92 10.90 7.53 -1.25
CA ASP A 92 11.04 8.52 -0.18
C ASP A 92 11.03 7.86 1.22
N ASP A 93 11.20 6.53 1.27
CA ASP A 93 11.30 5.73 2.48
C ASP A 93 12.69 5.05 2.54
N SER A 94 12.99 4.38 3.65
CA SER A 94 14.20 3.54 3.78
C SER A 94 13.95 2.37 4.73
N THR A 95 14.96 1.51 4.96
CA THR A 95 14.93 0.51 6.04
C THR A 95 15.02 1.20 7.42
N TYR A 96 14.42 0.60 8.43
CA TYR A 96 14.54 1.06 9.82
C TYR A 96 15.33 0.07 10.67
N GLY A 97 16.34 0.62 11.36
CA GLY A 97 17.25 -0.18 12.21
C GLY A 97 18.26 -1.02 11.39
N GLU A 98 19.48 -1.08 11.84
CA GLU A 98 20.58 -1.77 11.14
C GLU A 98 20.38 -3.30 11.05
N SER A 99 19.62 -3.88 11.96
CA SER A 99 19.30 -5.31 11.99
C SER A 99 17.92 -5.67 11.42
N GLY A 100 17.21 -4.72 10.80
CA GLY A 100 15.84 -4.93 10.33
C GLY A 100 15.70 -6.08 9.33
N ILE A 101 16.60 -6.17 8.37
CA ILE A 101 16.60 -7.26 7.37
C ILE A 101 17.05 -8.60 8.01
N ALA A 102 18.01 -8.58 8.93
CA ALA A 102 18.39 -9.80 9.66
C ALA A 102 17.23 -10.35 10.51
N PHE A 103 16.45 -9.46 11.15
CA PHE A 103 15.23 -9.84 11.87
C PHE A 103 14.20 -10.47 10.95
N LEU A 104 13.95 -9.85 9.78
CA LEU A 104 13.04 -10.40 8.76
C LEU A 104 13.46 -11.81 8.35
N VAL A 105 14.72 -12.00 8.01
CA VAL A 105 15.26 -13.31 7.57
C VAL A 105 15.07 -14.37 8.64
N ASN A 106 15.44 -14.07 9.89
CA ASN A 106 15.26 -14.99 11.01
C ASN A 106 13.78 -15.39 11.20
N PHE A 107 12.87 -14.42 11.11
CA PHE A 107 11.43 -14.72 11.17
C PHE A 107 10.99 -15.65 10.03
N LEU A 108 11.41 -15.38 8.80
CA LEU A 108 11.04 -16.20 7.63
C LEU A 108 11.53 -17.64 7.78
N GLU A 109 12.77 -17.84 8.22
CA GLU A 109 13.38 -19.15 8.43
C GLU A 109 12.68 -19.94 9.55
N GLN A 110 12.35 -19.28 10.66
CA GLN A 110 11.66 -19.91 11.80
C GLN A 110 10.20 -20.25 11.53
N ASN A 111 9.59 -19.68 10.49
CA ASN A 111 8.16 -19.86 10.17
C ASN A 111 7.91 -20.57 8.84
N ASN A 112 8.84 -21.41 8.36
CA ASN A 112 8.73 -22.20 7.14
C ASN A 112 8.49 -21.35 5.88
N TYR A 113 9.15 -20.20 5.79
CA TYR A 113 9.16 -19.33 4.59
C TYR A 113 7.79 -18.92 4.08
N PRO A 114 6.97 -18.21 4.88
CA PRO A 114 5.63 -17.79 4.49
C PRO A 114 5.66 -16.83 3.29
N ASP A 115 4.57 -16.73 2.54
CA ASP A 115 4.59 -16.25 1.16
C ASP A 115 4.45 -14.74 1.01
N VAL A 116 3.53 -14.11 1.75
CA VAL A 116 3.17 -12.69 1.61
C VAL A 116 3.15 -12.04 2.96
N GLY A 117 3.75 -10.86 3.09
CA GLY A 117 3.82 -10.21 4.39
C GLY A 117 3.74 -8.69 4.34
N PHE A 118 3.61 -8.12 5.53
CA PHE A 118 3.69 -6.70 5.77
C PHE A 118 4.28 -6.40 7.15
N CYS A 119 4.96 -5.27 7.27
CA CYS A 119 5.51 -4.80 8.53
C CYS A 119 4.97 -3.42 8.94
N ASN A 120 5.26 -3.00 10.17
CA ASN A 120 5.02 -1.64 10.62
C ASN A 120 6.11 -0.67 10.14
N MET A 121 5.84 0.64 10.27
CA MET A 121 6.70 1.72 9.79
C MET A 121 6.80 2.81 10.86
N ILE A 122 7.94 3.51 10.92
CA ILE A 122 8.17 4.73 11.71
C ILE A 122 8.31 5.90 10.75
N GLU A 123 7.69 7.04 11.05
CA GLU A 123 7.90 8.30 10.32
C GLU A 123 9.17 9.01 10.84
N GLU A 124 10.08 9.38 9.95
CA GLU A 124 11.31 10.11 10.33
C GLU A 124 10.97 11.44 11.03
N ARG A 125 9.93 12.14 10.58
CA ARG A 125 9.54 13.44 11.12
C ARG A 125 9.11 13.41 12.58
N THR A 126 8.41 12.36 13.01
CA THR A 126 7.78 12.31 14.33
C THR A 126 8.55 11.47 15.32
N ASN A 127 9.45 10.65 14.85
CA ASN A 127 10.32 9.70 15.56
C ASN A 127 9.63 8.77 16.59
N ASN A 128 8.36 9.01 16.91
CA ASN A 128 7.58 8.25 17.90
C ASN A 128 6.24 7.73 17.35
N THR A 129 5.84 8.16 16.15
CA THR A 129 4.57 7.76 15.55
C THR A 129 4.84 6.86 14.37
N TYR A 130 4.48 5.60 14.49
CA TYR A 130 4.58 4.66 13.39
C TYR A 130 3.21 4.26 12.86
N VAL A 131 3.16 3.92 11.59
CA VAL A 131 1.97 3.36 10.97
C VAL A 131 1.84 1.91 11.39
N GLN A 132 0.93 1.64 12.33
CA GLN A 132 0.70 0.30 12.84
C GLN A 132 -0.29 -0.45 11.95
N ARG A 133 0.21 -1.40 11.16
CA ARG A 133 -0.58 -2.36 10.38
C ARG A 133 -0.61 -3.75 11.03
N ALA A 134 0.45 -4.10 11.73
CA ALA A 134 0.64 -5.37 12.42
C ALA A 134 0.52 -5.20 13.93
N SER A 135 -0.34 -5.98 14.58
CA SER A 135 -0.46 -6.03 16.04
C SER A 135 0.46 -7.08 16.68
N ALA A 136 0.95 -8.03 15.89
CA ALA A 136 1.84 -9.10 16.33
C ALA A 136 2.74 -9.55 15.17
N THR A 137 3.89 -10.16 15.51
CA THR A 137 4.78 -10.84 14.59
C THR A 137 4.41 -12.32 14.54
N LYS A 138 3.75 -12.74 13.44
CA LYS A 138 3.25 -14.12 13.28
C LYS A 138 2.74 -14.41 11.86
N VAL A 139 2.62 -15.68 11.55
CA VAL A 139 1.83 -16.15 10.42
C VAL A 139 0.34 -15.99 10.76
N LEU A 140 -0.41 -15.36 9.86
CA LEU A 140 -1.83 -15.04 10.03
C LEU A 140 -2.76 -16.11 9.42
N GLY A 141 -2.22 -16.98 8.56
CA GLY A 141 -2.94 -17.99 7.81
C GLY A 141 -3.06 -17.65 6.32
N ASN A 142 -4.01 -18.29 5.64
CA ASN A 142 -4.25 -18.16 4.20
C ASN A 142 -5.75 -18.18 3.88
N GLY A 143 -6.05 -18.08 2.60
CA GLY A 143 -7.42 -18.19 2.07
C GLY A 143 -8.20 -16.87 2.09
N ALA A 144 -9.38 -16.93 1.50
CA ALA A 144 -10.17 -15.74 1.16
C ALA A 144 -10.67 -14.94 2.39
N ASP A 145 -10.88 -15.58 3.54
CA ASP A 145 -11.29 -14.86 4.75
C ASP A 145 -10.13 -14.05 5.33
N ILE A 146 -8.90 -14.60 5.30
CA ILE A 146 -7.68 -13.88 5.68
C ILE A 146 -7.44 -12.71 4.71
N ALA A 147 -7.49 -12.96 3.39
CA ALA A 147 -7.36 -11.91 2.38
C ALA A 147 -8.35 -10.76 2.63
N THR A 148 -9.64 -11.10 2.82
CA THR A 148 -10.70 -10.13 3.06
C THR A 148 -10.53 -9.37 4.36
N LYS A 149 -10.02 -9.99 5.41
CA LYS A 149 -9.77 -9.34 6.70
C LYS A 149 -8.63 -8.33 6.63
N TYR A 150 -7.54 -8.65 5.91
CA TYR A 150 -6.29 -7.89 5.93
C TYR A 150 -6.03 -7.05 4.67
N TYR A 151 -7.00 -6.90 3.74
CA TYR A 151 -6.79 -6.16 2.49
C TYR A 151 -6.23 -4.75 2.68
N SER A 152 -6.64 -4.05 3.74
CA SER A 152 -6.19 -2.68 4.03
C SER A 152 -4.70 -2.58 4.34
N CYS A 153 -4.04 -3.68 4.70
CA CYS A 153 -2.60 -3.72 4.94
C CYS A 153 -1.79 -3.56 3.64
N PHE A 154 -2.42 -3.76 2.48
CA PHE A 154 -1.82 -3.59 1.15
C PHE A 154 -2.09 -2.21 0.53
N SER A 155 -2.75 -1.30 1.23
CA SER A 155 -3.03 0.06 0.72
C SER A 155 -1.79 0.95 0.60
N PHE A 156 -0.68 0.55 1.21
CA PHE A 156 0.60 1.24 1.17
C PHE A 156 1.71 0.25 0.82
N VAL A 157 2.58 0.61 -0.13
CA VAL A 157 3.59 -0.31 -0.69
C VAL A 157 4.79 -0.54 0.23
N GLY A 158 5.26 0.50 0.92
CA GLY A 158 6.40 0.38 1.82
C GLY A 158 6.18 -0.69 2.88
N GLY A 159 7.13 -1.60 3.03
CA GLY A 159 7.07 -2.71 3.97
C GLY A 159 6.17 -3.88 3.55
N LEU A 160 5.78 -3.98 2.27
CA LEU A 160 5.24 -5.22 1.71
C LEU A 160 6.39 -6.18 1.40
N ILE A 161 6.14 -7.46 1.62
CA ILE A 161 7.13 -8.53 1.48
C ILE A 161 6.50 -9.66 0.67
N TYR A 162 7.19 -10.09 -0.38
CA TYR A 162 6.71 -11.16 -1.25
C TYR A 162 7.77 -12.23 -1.43
N LYS A 163 7.41 -13.49 -1.24
CA LYS A 163 8.19 -14.61 -1.76
C LYS A 163 8.20 -14.51 -3.28
N LYS A 164 9.39 -14.37 -3.88
CA LYS A 164 9.56 -14.06 -5.31
C LYS A 164 8.83 -15.07 -6.20
N SER A 165 8.98 -16.36 -5.94
CA SER A 165 8.34 -17.42 -6.72
C SER A 165 6.80 -17.38 -6.67
N VAL A 166 6.22 -16.89 -5.55
CA VAL A 166 4.78 -16.72 -5.41
C VAL A 166 4.32 -15.48 -6.17
N PHE A 167 5.05 -14.38 -6.04
CA PHE A 167 4.76 -13.17 -6.82
C PHE A 167 4.75 -13.47 -8.32
N ASP A 168 5.79 -14.14 -8.84
CA ASP A 168 5.91 -14.46 -10.27
C ASP A 168 4.74 -15.30 -10.80
N LYS A 169 4.24 -16.21 -9.98
CA LYS A 169 3.08 -17.06 -10.34
C LYS A 169 1.79 -16.24 -10.50
N PHE A 170 1.61 -15.17 -9.74
CA PHE A 170 0.36 -14.38 -9.71
C PHE A 170 0.49 -13.02 -10.38
N ASN A 171 1.69 -12.63 -10.81
CA ASN A 171 1.93 -11.33 -11.42
C ASN A 171 1.11 -11.16 -12.71
N THR A 172 0.39 -10.06 -12.80
CA THR A 172 -0.47 -9.72 -13.95
C THR A 172 -0.64 -8.20 -14.06
N ASP A 173 -0.78 -7.71 -15.28
CA ASP A 173 -1.02 -6.32 -15.65
C ASP A 173 -2.49 -5.88 -15.58
N LYS A 174 -3.39 -6.81 -15.23
CA LYS A 174 -4.86 -6.61 -15.25
C LYS A 174 -5.32 -5.32 -14.56
N TYR A 175 -4.57 -4.84 -13.57
CA TYR A 175 -4.90 -3.65 -12.79
C TYR A 175 -3.85 -2.55 -12.87
N ASP A 176 -2.99 -2.58 -13.89
CA ASP A 176 -2.10 -1.46 -14.18
C ASP A 176 -2.92 -0.20 -14.52
N GLY A 177 -2.53 0.94 -13.96
CA GLY A 177 -3.26 2.20 -14.04
C GLY A 177 -4.33 2.42 -12.96
N SER A 178 -4.64 1.39 -12.15
CA SER A 178 -5.58 1.52 -11.03
C SER A 178 -5.00 2.23 -9.81
N ILE A 179 -3.69 2.31 -9.68
CA ILE A 179 -2.90 2.68 -8.49
C ILE A 179 -3.06 1.72 -7.29
N TYR A 180 -3.68 0.56 -7.52
CA TYR A 180 -4.00 -0.43 -6.49
C TYR A 180 -3.58 -1.86 -6.87
N ALA A 181 -2.66 -2.04 -7.84
CA ALA A 181 -2.18 -3.36 -8.26
C ALA A 181 -1.65 -4.18 -7.07
N GLN A 182 -0.97 -3.55 -6.09
CA GLN A 182 -0.48 -4.22 -4.88
C GLN A 182 -1.63 -4.77 -4.00
N MET A 183 -2.78 -4.09 -3.97
CA MET A 183 -3.95 -4.57 -3.23
C MET A 183 -4.60 -5.76 -3.95
N TYR A 184 -4.68 -5.69 -5.28
CA TYR A 184 -5.20 -6.78 -6.08
C TYR A 184 -4.33 -8.03 -5.95
N LEU A 185 -3.01 -7.91 -6.19
CA LEU A 185 -2.07 -9.01 -6.14
C LEU A 185 -1.99 -9.64 -4.75
N GLY A 186 -1.90 -8.81 -3.69
CA GLY A 186 -1.89 -9.31 -2.32
C GLY A 186 -3.13 -10.12 -1.99
N MET A 187 -4.32 -9.61 -2.33
CA MET A 187 -5.57 -10.33 -2.12
C MET A 187 -5.68 -11.59 -2.96
N LEU A 188 -5.28 -11.54 -4.24
CA LEU A 188 -5.33 -12.69 -5.15
C LEU A 188 -4.45 -13.83 -4.63
N MET A 189 -3.19 -13.54 -4.29
CA MET A 189 -2.26 -14.54 -3.75
C MET A 189 -2.80 -15.21 -2.49
N ILE A 190 -3.23 -14.41 -1.51
CA ILE A 190 -3.70 -14.94 -0.22
C ILE A 190 -5.02 -15.72 -0.40
N ALA A 191 -5.97 -15.20 -1.18
CA ALA A 191 -7.25 -15.86 -1.44
C ALA A 191 -7.07 -17.17 -2.21
N SER A 192 -6.02 -17.29 -3.02
CA SER A 192 -5.63 -18.49 -3.75
C SER A 192 -4.81 -19.49 -2.93
N GLY A 193 -4.61 -19.26 -1.63
CA GLY A 193 -3.98 -20.19 -0.71
C GLY A 193 -2.58 -19.83 -0.23
N SER A 194 -1.97 -18.73 -0.70
CA SER A 194 -0.69 -18.26 -0.19
C SER A 194 -0.82 -17.79 1.26
N SER A 195 0.18 -18.12 2.09
CA SER A 195 0.21 -17.75 3.51
C SER A 195 0.51 -16.26 3.68
N LEU A 196 -0.24 -15.61 4.57
CA LEU A 196 -0.02 -14.22 4.99
C LEU A 196 0.71 -14.19 6.33
N PHE A 197 1.67 -13.28 6.49
CA PHE A 197 2.32 -13.00 7.76
C PHE A 197 2.39 -11.50 8.07
N SER A 198 2.56 -11.18 9.34
CA SER A 198 2.73 -9.81 9.81
C SER A 198 3.96 -9.70 10.70
N ILE A 199 4.64 -8.55 10.63
CA ILE A 199 5.76 -8.19 11.49
C ILE A 199 5.38 -6.92 12.25
N LYS A 200 5.31 -7.03 13.58
CA LYS A 200 4.95 -5.91 14.47
C LYS A 200 6.08 -4.90 14.58
N GLU A 201 7.30 -5.35 14.54
CA GLU A 201 8.49 -4.52 14.56
C GLU A 201 8.50 -3.63 13.31
N PRO A 202 8.78 -2.32 13.45
CA PRO A 202 8.93 -1.46 12.30
C PRO A 202 10.21 -1.82 11.54
N LEU A 203 10.08 -2.09 10.26
CA LEU A 203 11.22 -2.36 9.38
C LEU A 203 11.43 -1.24 8.34
N VAL A 204 10.53 -0.27 8.28
CA VAL A 204 10.59 0.85 7.34
C VAL A 204 10.63 2.18 8.08
N LEU A 205 11.56 3.03 7.67
CA LEU A 205 11.61 4.45 8.00
C LEU A 205 10.91 5.21 6.88
N LYS A 206 9.75 5.78 7.20
CA LYS A 206 8.84 6.38 6.25
C LYS A 206 8.99 7.90 6.18
N ASP A 207 8.75 8.47 5.00
CA ASP A 207 8.72 9.92 4.74
C ASP A 207 10.05 10.60 5.15
N LEU A 208 11.15 10.23 4.48
CA LEU A 208 12.48 10.79 4.71
C LEU A 208 12.49 12.32 4.60
N LEU A 209 13.23 12.99 5.48
CA LEU A 209 13.42 14.44 5.48
C LEU A 209 14.68 14.82 4.71
N LEU A 210 14.61 15.79 3.82
CA LEU A 210 15.77 16.42 3.20
C LEU A 210 15.95 17.82 3.79
N GLU A 211 17.15 18.11 4.30
CA GLU A 211 17.52 19.42 4.89
C GLU A 211 16.54 19.92 5.97
N GLY A 212 15.99 18.99 6.77
CA GLY A 212 14.98 19.32 7.79
C GLY A 212 13.62 19.73 7.23
N LYS A 213 13.43 19.71 5.91
CA LYS A 213 12.17 20.06 5.25
C LYS A 213 11.40 18.81 4.88
N PHE A 214 10.17 18.75 5.36
CA PHE A 214 9.21 17.72 4.96
C PHE A 214 8.53 18.14 3.66
N ARG A 215 8.82 17.43 2.56
CA ARG A 215 8.01 17.46 1.34
C ARG A 215 7.21 16.15 1.26
N ASN A 216 5.98 16.19 1.72
CA ASN A 216 5.05 15.09 1.48
C ASN A 216 4.59 15.15 0.03
N SER A 217 5.27 14.40 -0.81
CA SER A 217 4.95 14.28 -2.23
C SER A 217 3.52 13.76 -2.50
N TYR A 218 2.98 13.00 -1.56
CA TYR A 218 1.59 12.56 -1.61
C TYR A 218 0.64 13.72 -1.35
N ARG A 219 0.93 14.59 -0.38
CA ARG A 219 0.13 15.80 -0.10
C ARG A 219 0.21 16.83 -1.23
N ASP A 220 1.37 17.05 -1.83
CA ASP A 220 1.49 17.96 -2.97
C ASP A 220 0.70 17.44 -4.19
N ARG A 221 0.68 16.14 -4.41
CA ARG A 221 -0.17 15.49 -5.43
C ARG A 221 -1.65 15.51 -5.04
N ILE A 222 -1.98 15.30 -3.78
CA ILE A 222 -3.35 15.35 -3.28
C ILE A 222 -3.89 16.77 -3.36
N ALA A 223 -3.14 17.81 -3.00
CA ALA A 223 -3.59 19.20 -3.11
C ALA A 223 -4.04 19.54 -4.55
N ARG A 224 -3.32 19.04 -5.57
CA ARG A 224 -3.73 19.17 -6.99
C ARG A 224 -4.89 18.22 -7.34
N LYS A 225 -4.84 16.97 -6.93
CA LYS A 225 -5.88 15.95 -7.21
C LYS A 225 -7.21 16.27 -6.52
N TRP A 226 -7.22 16.94 -5.35
CA TRP A 226 -8.46 17.29 -4.66
C TRP A 226 -9.35 18.22 -5.48
N LYS A 227 -8.76 19.10 -6.31
CA LYS A 227 -9.51 19.97 -7.24
C LYS A 227 -9.88 19.28 -8.55
N ASP A 228 -9.03 18.36 -9.04
CA ASP A 228 -9.16 17.74 -10.37
C ASP A 228 -9.69 16.29 -10.29
N TYR A 229 -10.05 15.81 -9.08
CA TYR A 229 -10.39 14.43 -8.84
C TYR A 229 -11.74 14.05 -9.47
N LYS A 230 -11.69 13.30 -10.55
CA LYS A 230 -12.84 12.60 -11.08
C LYS A 230 -13.01 11.32 -10.28
N VAL A 231 -14.08 11.23 -9.50
CA VAL A 231 -14.40 10.11 -8.61
C VAL A 231 -14.34 8.72 -9.29
N VAL A 232 -14.32 8.70 -10.62
CA VAL A 232 -14.37 7.49 -11.44
C VAL A 232 -12.98 6.91 -11.73
N ASP A 233 -11.92 7.71 -11.71
CA ASP A 233 -10.58 7.30 -12.12
C ASP A 233 -9.64 7.17 -10.90
N GLY A 234 -9.57 5.99 -10.29
CA GLY A 234 -8.58 5.67 -9.27
C GLY A 234 -8.95 6.00 -7.81
N GLY A 235 -10.24 6.21 -7.48
CA GLY A 235 -10.71 6.46 -6.12
C GLY A 235 -11.26 5.22 -5.39
N LEU A 236 -11.99 5.44 -4.31
CA LEU A 236 -12.60 4.37 -3.51
C LEU A 236 -13.49 3.39 -4.32
N PRO A 237 -14.24 3.80 -5.38
CA PRO A 237 -14.93 2.86 -6.23
C PRO A 237 -13.99 1.88 -6.92
N SER A 238 -12.81 2.35 -7.37
CA SER A 238 -11.78 1.50 -7.98
C SER A 238 -11.22 0.50 -6.97
N VAL A 239 -10.90 0.93 -5.73
CA VAL A 239 -10.47 0.03 -4.65
C VAL A 239 -11.47 -1.09 -4.43
N MET A 240 -12.77 -0.78 -4.32
CA MET A 240 -13.80 -1.79 -4.10
C MET A 240 -13.83 -2.82 -5.24
N ASN A 241 -13.74 -2.36 -6.49
CA ASN A 241 -13.73 -3.24 -7.66
C ASN A 241 -12.49 -4.12 -7.69
N VAL A 242 -11.31 -3.57 -7.38
CA VAL A 242 -10.05 -4.30 -7.30
C VAL A 242 -10.13 -5.44 -6.28
N LEU A 243 -10.65 -5.16 -5.08
CA LEU A 243 -10.77 -6.14 -4.01
C LEU A 243 -11.77 -7.27 -4.35
N ILE A 244 -12.94 -6.91 -4.90
CA ILE A 244 -13.98 -7.89 -5.27
C ILE A 244 -13.49 -8.75 -6.44
N ASN A 245 -12.83 -8.14 -7.42
CA ASN A 245 -12.32 -8.87 -8.58
C ASN A 245 -11.16 -9.82 -8.19
N ALA A 246 -10.30 -9.46 -7.23
CA ALA A 246 -9.28 -10.38 -6.71
C ALA A 246 -9.90 -11.66 -6.11
N LEU A 247 -10.99 -11.51 -5.33
CA LEU A 247 -11.73 -12.65 -4.81
C LEU A 247 -12.42 -13.47 -5.90
N SER A 248 -12.94 -12.80 -6.94
CA SER A 248 -13.56 -13.46 -8.10
C SER A 248 -12.54 -14.29 -8.87
N ASP A 249 -11.37 -13.71 -9.15
CA ASP A 249 -10.30 -14.37 -9.91
C ASP A 249 -9.67 -15.53 -9.13
N ALA A 250 -9.68 -15.44 -7.78
CA ALA A 250 -9.33 -16.57 -6.90
C ALA A 250 -10.45 -17.64 -6.76
N GLY A 251 -11.56 -17.52 -7.48
CA GLY A 251 -12.69 -18.45 -7.37
C GLY A 251 -13.37 -18.47 -6.00
N SER A 252 -13.19 -17.43 -5.20
CA SER A 252 -13.60 -17.38 -3.79
C SER A 252 -14.62 -16.30 -3.46
N LEU A 253 -15.22 -15.67 -4.48
CA LEU A 253 -16.21 -14.61 -4.30
C LEU A 253 -17.52 -15.18 -3.73
N THR A 254 -17.98 -14.62 -2.60
CA THR A 254 -19.26 -14.95 -1.97
C THR A 254 -20.01 -13.68 -1.57
N GLN A 255 -21.33 -13.77 -1.43
CA GLN A 255 -22.13 -12.64 -0.94
C GLN A 255 -21.61 -12.11 0.41
N LYS A 256 -21.23 -13.00 1.34
CA LYS A 256 -20.69 -12.63 2.66
C LYS A 256 -19.45 -11.74 2.53
N ARG A 257 -18.52 -12.06 1.63
CA ARG A 257 -17.29 -11.29 1.40
C ARG A 257 -17.56 -9.96 0.70
N ILE A 258 -18.45 -9.94 -0.29
CA ILE A 258 -18.92 -8.70 -0.93
C ILE A 258 -19.51 -7.76 0.12
N ILE A 259 -20.42 -8.24 0.95
CA ILE A 259 -21.05 -7.46 2.03
C ILE A 259 -20.01 -6.93 3.01
N TYR A 260 -19.03 -7.75 3.40
CA TYR A 260 -17.97 -7.33 4.31
C TYR A 260 -17.16 -6.15 3.73
N ILE A 261 -16.75 -6.24 2.45
CA ILE A 261 -16.01 -5.17 1.77
C ILE A 261 -16.86 -3.90 1.72
N PHE A 262 -18.12 -3.99 1.28
CA PHE A 262 -19.02 -2.84 1.24
C PHE A 262 -19.22 -2.20 2.61
N LYS A 263 -19.54 -2.99 3.64
CA LYS A 263 -19.76 -2.50 4.99
C LYS A 263 -18.51 -1.81 5.54
N ARG A 264 -17.35 -2.43 5.42
CA ARG A 264 -16.08 -1.87 5.91
C ARG A 264 -15.70 -0.60 5.16
N MET A 265 -15.90 -0.57 3.84
CA MET A 265 -15.65 0.62 3.03
C MET A 265 -16.54 1.78 3.47
N TYR A 266 -17.84 1.59 3.57
CA TYR A 266 -18.79 2.65 3.91
C TYR A 266 -18.79 3.04 5.38
N SER A 267 -18.39 2.13 6.30
CA SER A 267 -18.34 2.46 7.74
C SER A 267 -17.04 3.17 8.15
N VAL A 268 -15.93 2.92 7.45
CA VAL A 268 -14.59 3.35 7.89
C VAL A 268 -13.92 4.26 6.88
N THR A 269 -13.61 3.72 5.70
CA THR A 269 -12.74 4.41 4.73
C THR A 269 -13.44 5.59 4.08
N TYR A 270 -14.65 5.39 3.62
CA TYR A 270 -15.44 6.38 2.92
C TYR A 270 -15.77 7.64 3.74
N PRO A 271 -16.32 7.54 5.00
CA PRO A 271 -16.54 8.72 5.81
C PRO A 271 -15.26 9.48 6.13
N HIS A 272 -14.15 8.76 6.32
CA HIS A 272 -12.84 9.37 6.54
C HIS A 272 -12.42 10.25 5.36
N TRP A 273 -12.57 9.78 4.12
CA TRP A 273 -12.24 10.53 2.92
C TRP A 273 -13.11 11.78 2.76
N ILE A 274 -14.42 11.71 3.06
CA ILE A 274 -15.29 12.90 3.05
C ILE A 274 -14.76 13.98 4.00
N ILE A 275 -14.35 13.58 5.21
CA ILE A 275 -13.83 14.52 6.21
C ILE A 275 -12.47 15.09 5.78
N ASP A 276 -11.59 14.26 5.17
CA ASP A 276 -10.32 14.73 4.64
C ASP A 276 -10.50 15.75 3.51
N TYR A 277 -11.48 15.56 2.61
CA TYR A 277 -11.85 16.57 1.61
C TYR A 277 -12.29 17.87 2.27
N LYS A 278 -13.14 17.82 3.30
CA LYS A 278 -13.57 19.00 4.06
C LYS A 278 -12.40 19.71 4.74
N GLU A 279 -11.45 18.97 5.33
CA GLU A 279 -10.24 19.50 5.95
C GLU A 279 -9.40 20.33 4.95
N ASN A 280 -9.35 19.87 3.71
CA ASN A 280 -8.65 20.55 2.62
C ASN A 280 -9.51 21.59 1.89
N LYS A 281 -10.65 22.00 2.45
CA LYS A 281 -11.60 22.97 1.87
C LYS A 281 -12.14 22.57 0.48
N ALA A 282 -12.16 21.28 0.19
CA ALA A 282 -12.64 20.68 -1.06
C ALA A 282 -14.04 20.07 -0.88
N VAL A 283 -15.01 20.89 -0.48
CA VAL A 283 -16.39 20.45 -0.21
C VAL A 283 -17.12 19.97 -1.47
N PRO A 284 -16.98 20.62 -2.65
CA PRO A 284 -17.57 20.11 -3.89
C PRO A 284 -17.09 18.70 -4.22
N GLU A 285 -15.81 18.41 -4.00
CA GLU A 285 -15.20 17.10 -4.24
C GLU A 285 -15.70 16.07 -3.22
N ALA A 286 -15.93 16.46 -1.96
CA ALA A 286 -16.59 15.62 -0.95
C ALA A 286 -17.99 15.20 -1.41
N ILE A 287 -18.77 16.13 -1.96
CA ILE A 287 -20.10 15.84 -2.52
C ILE A 287 -19.98 14.95 -3.76
N GLY A 288 -19.01 15.23 -4.63
CA GLY A 288 -18.69 14.37 -5.78
C GLY A 288 -18.36 12.93 -5.39
N LEU A 289 -17.59 12.76 -4.29
CA LEU A 289 -17.32 11.45 -3.73
C LEU A 289 -18.60 10.74 -3.24
N ILE A 290 -19.50 11.47 -2.58
CA ILE A 290 -20.78 10.91 -2.13
C ILE A 290 -21.58 10.39 -3.33
N VAL A 291 -21.74 11.21 -4.35
CA VAL A 291 -22.47 10.81 -5.58
C VAL A 291 -21.79 9.64 -6.27
N GLY A 292 -20.46 9.66 -6.39
CA GLY A 292 -19.69 8.60 -7.03
C GLY A 292 -19.72 7.26 -6.27
N MET A 293 -19.79 7.31 -4.96
CA MET A 293 -19.85 6.13 -4.09
C MET A 293 -21.27 5.60 -3.86
N ASN A 294 -22.29 6.11 -4.58
CA ASN A 294 -23.63 5.51 -4.49
C ASN A 294 -23.55 4.00 -4.75
N PRO A 295 -24.03 3.14 -3.84
CA PRO A 295 -23.91 1.69 -3.96
C PRO A 295 -24.40 1.13 -5.30
N ALA A 296 -25.47 1.67 -5.87
CA ALA A 296 -26.03 1.22 -7.16
C ALA A 296 -25.06 1.40 -8.34
N ARG A 297 -24.05 2.27 -8.24
CA ARG A 297 -23.03 2.44 -9.28
C ARG A 297 -22.02 1.30 -9.34
N ASN A 298 -21.91 0.50 -8.28
CA ASN A 298 -21.04 -0.66 -8.28
C ASN A 298 -21.76 -1.89 -8.83
N LYS A 299 -21.25 -2.46 -9.95
CA LYS A 299 -21.83 -3.63 -10.60
C LYS A 299 -22.04 -4.82 -9.65
N ASN A 300 -21.15 -4.99 -8.68
CA ASN A 300 -21.20 -6.10 -7.72
C ASN A 300 -22.31 -5.92 -6.68
N PHE A 301 -22.84 -4.70 -6.51
CA PHE A 301 -24.00 -4.46 -5.67
C PHE A 301 -25.26 -5.18 -6.19
N GLY A 302 -25.38 -5.32 -7.51
CA GLY A 302 -26.45 -6.08 -8.15
C GLY A 302 -26.54 -7.53 -7.67
N LEU A 303 -25.41 -8.16 -7.35
CA LEU A 303 -25.30 -9.55 -6.90
C LEU A 303 -25.90 -9.81 -5.51
N LEU A 304 -26.19 -8.75 -4.74
CA LEU A 304 -26.63 -8.87 -3.36
C LEU A 304 -28.16 -9.05 -3.27
N VAL A 305 -28.60 -9.82 -2.28
CA VAL A 305 -30.02 -9.94 -1.93
C VAL A 305 -30.55 -8.63 -1.34
N TRP A 306 -31.86 -8.38 -1.45
CA TRP A 306 -32.50 -7.10 -1.16
C TRP A 306 -32.21 -6.54 0.24
N TYR A 307 -32.25 -7.37 1.30
CA TYR A 307 -32.02 -6.93 2.68
C TYR A 307 -30.56 -6.50 2.92
N ASN A 308 -29.60 -7.12 2.22
CA ASN A 308 -28.19 -6.68 2.24
C ASN A 308 -28.03 -5.35 1.51
N LYS A 309 -28.71 -5.16 0.38
CA LYS A 309 -28.75 -3.86 -0.33
C LYS A 309 -29.28 -2.76 0.57
N ALA A 310 -30.39 -3.01 1.28
CA ALA A 310 -30.98 -2.08 2.24
C ALA A 310 -29.99 -1.71 3.38
N SER A 311 -29.33 -2.72 3.96
CA SER A 311 -28.30 -2.50 5.00
C SER A 311 -27.14 -1.65 4.51
N ILE A 312 -26.65 -1.89 3.29
CA ILE A 312 -25.54 -1.11 2.71
C ILE A 312 -25.98 0.33 2.43
N TYR A 313 -27.18 0.56 1.90
CA TYR A 313 -27.72 1.91 1.70
C TYR A 313 -27.86 2.65 3.01
N LEU A 314 -28.32 2.00 4.08
CA LEU A 314 -28.41 2.61 5.40
C LEU A 314 -27.02 3.07 5.90
N ILE A 315 -26.01 2.20 5.81
CA ILE A 315 -24.64 2.53 6.23
C ILE A 315 -24.05 3.64 5.35
N TYR A 316 -24.27 3.60 4.05
CA TYR A 316 -23.84 4.64 3.12
C TYR A 316 -24.49 6.00 3.47
N GLY A 317 -25.80 6.03 3.70
CA GLY A 317 -26.53 7.25 4.06
C GLY A 317 -26.09 7.82 5.40
N LEU A 318 -26.01 6.99 6.44
CA LEU A 318 -25.56 7.39 7.77
C LEU A 318 -24.10 7.86 7.76
N GLY A 319 -23.22 7.15 7.04
CA GLY A 319 -21.80 7.51 6.87
C GLY A 319 -21.63 8.85 6.15
N SER A 320 -22.39 9.08 5.08
CA SER A 320 -22.41 10.34 4.33
C SER A 320 -22.87 11.50 5.20
N PHE A 321 -24.01 11.34 5.85
CA PHE A 321 -24.59 12.35 6.73
C PHE A 321 -23.64 12.68 7.88
N ALA A 322 -23.19 11.66 8.63
CA ALA A 322 -22.29 11.87 9.76
C ALA A 322 -20.98 12.57 9.33
N ALA A 323 -20.38 12.16 8.22
CA ALA A 323 -19.15 12.77 7.74
C ALA A 323 -19.35 14.23 7.29
N LEU A 324 -20.49 14.56 6.67
CA LEU A 324 -20.81 15.93 6.27
C LEU A 324 -21.03 16.87 7.46
N ILE A 325 -21.76 16.43 8.47
CA ILE A 325 -22.07 17.28 9.64
C ILE A 325 -20.94 17.33 10.67
N THR A 326 -20.07 16.31 10.74
CA THR A 326 -18.99 16.26 11.74
C THR A 326 -18.00 17.41 11.52
N PRO A 327 -17.77 18.28 12.53
CA PRO A 327 -16.74 19.31 12.45
C PRO A 327 -15.34 18.68 12.37
N VAL A 328 -14.49 19.22 11.50
CA VAL A 328 -13.14 18.69 11.27
C VAL A 328 -12.29 18.63 12.55
N PHE A 329 -12.41 19.66 13.42
CA PHE A 329 -11.67 19.70 14.69
C PHE A 329 -12.07 18.56 15.65
N LEU A 330 -13.37 18.22 15.70
CA LEU A 330 -13.87 17.13 16.51
C LEU A 330 -13.35 15.78 15.99
N PHE A 331 -13.36 15.59 14.69
CA PHE A 331 -12.81 14.39 14.06
C PHE A 331 -11.32 14.21 14.38
N LYS A 332 -10.51 15.28 14.27
CA LYS A 332 -9.07 15.22 14.63
C LYS A 332 -8.84 14.74 16.06
N LYS A 333 -9.67 15.20 17.01
CA LYS A 333 -9.59 14.79 18.42
C LYS A 333 -9.91 13.30 18.62
N ILE A 334 -10.86 12.78 17.84
CA ILE A 334 -11.35 11.40 17.97
C ILE A 334 -10.56 10.43 17.06
N LYS A 335 -9.97 10.93 15.98
CA LYS A 335 -9.28 10.11 14.93
C LYS A 335 -8.28 9.11 15.53
N LYS A 336 -7.49 9.52 16.50
CA LYS A 336 -6.48 8.66 17.14
C LYS A 336 -7.12 7.45 17.84
N ASN A 337 -8.23 7.66 18.53
CA ASN A 337 -8.93 6.61 19.28
C ASN A 337 -9.75 5.70 18.35
N LEU A 338 -10.44 6.28 17.35
CA LEU A 338 -11.19 5.54 16.34
C LEU A 338 -10.26 4.62 15.52
N TYR A 339 -9.11 5.10 15.13
CA TYR A 339 -8.15 4.32 14.34
C TYR A 339 -7.62 3.10 15.12
N GLN A 340 -7.41 3.23 16.42
CA GLN A 340 -7.03 2.11 17.29
C GLN A 340 -8.19 1.11 17.51
N TYR A 341 -9.43 1.58 17.57
CA TYR A 341 -10.59 0.72 17.76
C TYR A 341 -10.93 -0.11 16.52
N PHE A 342 -10.80 0.45 15.31
CA PHE A 342 -11.10 -0.24 14.06
C PHE A 342 -9.96 -1.13 13.54
N LYS A 343 -8.77 -1.08 14.16
CA LYS A 343 -7.64 -1.96 13.84
C LYS A 343 -7.61 -3.27 14.64
N LYS A 344 -8.43 -3.38 15.68
CA LYS A 344 -8.63 -4.64 16.39
C LYS A 344 -9.62 -5.53 15.62
#